data_88f2ac7b9e1a1250950700226728c275
#
_entry.id   88f2ac7b9e1a1250950700226728c275
#
_cell.length_a   1.000
_cell.length_b   1.000
_cell.length_c   1.000
_cell.angle_alpha   90.00
_cell.angle_beta   90.00
_cell.angle_gamma   90.00
#
_symmetry.space_group_name_H-M   'P 1'
#
loop_
_entity.id
_entity.type
_entity.pdbx_description
1 polymer ?
#
loop_
_entity_poly.entity_id
_entity_poly.type
_entity_poly.pdbx_seq_one_letter_code
_entity_poly.pdbx_strand_id
1 'polypeptide(L)'
;MLSRQALRALRPPCGVVRPFSTTPTVLSKTPSLADIKPNGVEAFNAKQKLFREQLAEQKRQQEAKAAQLAAAEAAAHEPPRKAGPLTNLIYGTKEGRELDARLEASFSQVLARGKYVHSITFDQVKPECVDEYVGLVGEWYPKWAQDPENRVHLVGSWRAEVGDVDTFVHIWEYQRYTGLHSSLSSLSSHPTNAYPSFSKRLAPLLSKRHTSLMQEFSFWPTTPPRQLGGIFELRSYTLHPGNLLEWETHWRRGLKARREVMEGVGAWFVQIGDLNTVHHLWQFADLEERRRQREESWAIKGWAETVHKTVPLIQTMKSRILVPMPWSPVA
;
A
#
# COMPACT_ATOMS: atom_id res chain seq x y z
N MET A 1 62.90 19.99 -5.91
CA MET A 1 62.30 18.76 -5.38
C MET A 1 61.34 19.15 -4.25
N LEU A 2 60.06 19.28 -4.52
CA LEU A 2 59.03 19.58 -3.51
C LEU A 2 58.01 18.47 -3.59
N SER A 3 57.93 17.74 -2.47
CA SER A 3 57.03 16.58 -2.22
C SER A 3 55.57 17.02 -2.22
N ARG A 4 54.77 16.41 -3.09
CA ARG A 4 53.32 16.49 -3.05
C ARG A 4 52.79 15.48 -2.01
N GLN A 5 52.48 15.95 -0.81
CA GLN A 5 51.68 15.19 0.14
C GLN A 5 50.21 15.32 -0.25
N ALA A 6 49.61 14.19 -0.59
CA ALA A 6 48.17 14.05 -0.87
C ALA A 6 47.37 14.24 0.42
N LEU A 7 46.58 15.31 0.48
CA LEU A 7 45.50 15.48 1.45
C LEU A 7 44.42 14.45 1.19
N ARG A 8 44.44 13.36 1.95
CA ARG A 8 43.29 12.46 2.09
C ARG A 8 42.21 13.23 2.89
N ALA A 9 41.15 13.64 2.21
CA ALA A 9 39.95 14.13 2.87
C ALA A 9 39.34 12.97 3.70
N LEU A 10 39.45 13.06 5.01
CA LEU A 10 38.76 12.22 5.96
C LEU A 10 37.26 12.51 5.83
N ARG A 11 36.51 11.51 5.38
CA ARG A 11 35.06 11.54 5.43
C ARG A 11 34.65 11.57 6.91
N PRO A 12 33.71 12.44 7.34
CA PRO A 12 33.26 12.40 8.72
C PRO A 12 32.47 11.10 8.95
N PRO A 13 32.68 10.42 10.08
CA PRO A 13 31.89 9.28 10.46
C PRO A 13 30.43 9.71 10.68
N CYS A 14 29.49 8.83 10.40
CA CYS A 14 28.09 9.00 10.71
C CYS A 14 27.97 9.27 12.24
N GLY A 15 27.64 10.47 12.62
CA GLY A 15 27.43 11.05 13.92
C GLY A 15 28.19 10.49 15.13
N VAL A 16 29.02 11.36 15.72
CA VAL A 16 29.52 11.14 17.09
C VAL A 16 28.33 11.21 18.04
N VAL A 17 27.93 10.06 18.58
CA VAL A 17 26.88 9.91 19.59
C VAL A 17 27.32 10.62 20.87
N ARG A 18 26.65 11.72 21.25
CA ARG A 18 26.69 12.23 22.61
C ARG A 18 25.81 11.32 23.48
N PRO A 19 26.28 10.88 24.67
CA PRO A 19 25.47 10.04 25.54
C PRO A 19 24.27 10.82 26.06
N PHE A 20 23.09 10.48 25.57
CA PHE A 20 21.84 10.89 26.19
C PHE A 20 21.49 9.92 27.29
N SER A 21 21.00 10.48 28.39
CA SER A 21 20.48 9.83 29.58
C SER A 21 19.73 8.53 29.30
N THR A 22 20.16 7.45 29.94
CA THR A 22 19.64 6.10 29.83
C THR A 22 18.27 5.95 30.47
N THR A 23 17.23 6.19 29.69
CA THR A 23 16.01 5.41 29.83
C THR A 23 16.18 4.22 28.87
N PRO A 24 15.98 2.97 29.27
CA PRO A 24 16.07 1.85 28.33
C PRO A 24 14.85 1.90 27.43
N THR A 25 14.94 2.70 26.36
CA THR A 25 14.11 2.46 25.19
C THR A 25 14.59 1.11 24.69
N VAL A 26 13.73 0.10 24.74
CA VAL A 26 13.96 -1.17 24.09
C VAL A 26 14.20 -0.81 22.61
N LEU A 27 15.48 -0.70 22.25
CA LEU A 27 15.90 -0.61 20.85
C LEU A 27 15.43 -1.93 20.24
N SER A 28 14.24 -1.89 19.62
CA SER A 28 13.70 -3.04 18.95
C SER A 28 14.71 -3.39 17.85
N LYS A 29 15.33 -4.55 17.99
CA LYS A 29 16.22 -5.12 16.98
C LYS A 29 15.56 -4.96 15.62
N THR A 30 16.32 -4.52 14.62
CA THR A 30 15.82 -4.41 13.25
C THR A 30 15.30 -5.79 12.82
N PRO A 31 14.02 -5.93 12.44
CA PRO A 31 13.45 -7.22 12.09
C PRO A 31 14.12 -7.81 10.86
N SER A 32 14.26 -9.13 10.85
CA SER A 32 14.89 -9.88 9.76
C SER A 32 14.15 -11.20 9.48
N LEU A 33 14.49 -11.86 8.38
CA LEU A 33 13.96 -13.20 8.06
C LEU A 33 14.29 -14.23 9.15
N ALA A 34 15.38 -14.05 9.89
CA ALA A 34 15.76 -14.93 10.99
C ALA A 34 14.75 -14.90 12.16
N ASP A 35 13.96 -13.84 12.27
CA ASP A 35 12.93 -13.69 13.30
C ASP A 35 11.62 -14.42 12.92
N ILE A 36 11.47 -14.82 11.67
CA ILE A 36 10.31 -15.56 11.15
C ILE A 36 10.45 -17.04 11.51
N LYS A 37 9.53 -17.56 12.32
CA LYS A 37 9.56 -18.96 12.76
C LYS A 37 9.04 -19.88 11.65
N PRO A 38 9.78 -20.95 11.27
CA PRO A 38 9.36 -21.90 10.23
C PRO A 38 8.01 -22.60 10.50
N ASN A 39 7.62 -22.70 11.78
CA ASN A 39 6.37 -23.34 12.23
C ASN A 39 5.25 -22.31 12.51
N GLY A 40 5.37 -21.12 12.00
CA GLY A 40 4.39 -20.03 12.22
C GLY A 40 3.11 -20.14 11.37
N VAL A 41 3.04 -21.09 10.44
CA VAL A 41 1.92 -21.22 9.47
C VAL A 41 0.58 -21.41 10.15
N GLU A 42 0.48 -22.28 11.16
CA GLU A 42 -0.79 -22.48 11.88
C GLU A 42 -1.25 -21.23 12.62
N ALA A 43 -0.34 -20.55 13.32
CA ALA A 43 -0.64 -19.32 14.02
C ALA A 43 -1.03 -18.20 13.05
N PHE A 44 -0.36 -18.09 11.93
CA PHE A 44 -0.70 -17.16 10.85
C PHE A 44 -2.10 -17.45 10.29
N ASN A 45 -2.41 -18.70 9.96
CA ASN A 45 -3.70 -19.10 9.43
C ASN A 45 -4.84 -18.85 10.41
N ALA A 46 -4.62 -19.09 11.71
CA ALA A 46 -5.59 -18.78 12.76
C ALA A 46 -5.89 -17.27 12.83
N LYS A 47 -4.86 -16.43 12.84
CA LYS A 47 -5.01 -14.96 12.80
C LYS A 47 -5.69 -14.49 11.51
N GLN A 48 -5.30 -15.04 10.36
CA GLN A 48 -5.89 -14.72 9.07
C GLN A 48 -7.39 -15.05 9.03
N LYS A 49 -7.78 -16.20 9.57
CA LYS A 49 -9.19 -16.61 9.66
C LYS A 49 -9.99 -15.60 10.49
N LEU A 50 -9.51 -15.27 11.69
CA LEU A 50 -10.16 -14.29 12.56
C LEU A 50 -10.26 -12.91 11.88
N PHE A 51 -9.19 -12.45 11.24
CA PHE A 51 -9.18 -11.19 10.50
C PHE A 51 -10.23 -11.17 9.38
N ARG A 52 -10.31 -12.24 8.59
CA ARG A 52 -11.29 -12.36 7.49
C ARG A 52 -12.74 -12.41 8.01
N GLU A 53 -12.98 -13.08 9.13
CA GLU A 53 -14.30 -13.11 9.79
C GLU A 53 -14.69 -11.71 10.27
N GLN A 54 -13.79 -10.99 10.94
CA GLN A 54 -14.03 -9.61 11.37
C GLN A 54 -14.29 -8.66 10.20
N LEU A 55 -13.51 -8.78 9.11
CA LEU A 55 -13.69 -7.97 7.93
C LEU A 55 -15.03 -8.25 7.24
N ALA A 56 -15.46 -9.52 7.17
CA ALA A 56 -16.75 -9.90 6.62
C ALA A 56 -17.91 -9.34 7.46
N GLU A 57 -17.78 -9.37 8.78
CA GLU A 57 -18.78 -8.82 9.69
C GLU A 57 -18.88 -7.29 9.58
N GLN A 58 -17.76 -6.60 9.56
CA GLN A 58 -17.72 -5.14 9.32
C GLN A 58 -18.40 -4.76 8.01
N LYS A 59 -18.12 -5.54 6.95
CA LYS A 59 -18.75 -5.31 5.64
C LYS A 59 -20.27 -5.51 5.69
N ARG A 60 -20.76 -6.56 6.33
CA ARG A 60 -22.21 -6.79 6.54
C ARG A 60 -22.86 -5.63 7.30
N GLN A 61 -22.20 -5.13 8.36
CA GLN A 61 -22.71 -4.01 9.13
C GLN A 61 -22.75 -2.71 8.31
N GLN A 62 -21.72 -2.46 7.47
CA GLN A 62 -21.71 -1.31 6.57
C GLN A 62 -22.80 -1.40 5.50
N GLU A 63 -22.99 -2.58 4.90
CA GLU A 63 -24.05 -2.84 3.93
C GLU A 63 -25.46 -2.68 4.57
N ALA A 64 -25.63 -3.17 5.79
CA ALA A 64 -26.89 -2.99 6.53
C ALA A 64 -27.18 -1.51 6.84
N LYS A 65 -26.17 -0.76 7.29
CA LYS A 65 -26.30 0.69 7.52
C LYS A 65 -26.59 1.46 6.23
N ALA A 66 -25.91 1.12 5.14
CA ALA A 66 -26.15 1.73 3.83
C ALA A 66 -27.59 1.43 3.33
N ALA A 67 -28.07 0.20 3.51
CA ALA A 67 -29.44 -0.18 3.16
C ALA A 67 -30.48 0.55 4.01
N GLN A 68 -30.22 0.74 5.33
CA GLN A 68 -31.10 1.52 6.21
C GLN A 68 -31.15 2.98 5.82
N LEU A 69 -30.01 3.59 5.48
CA LEU A 69 -29.94 4.97 5.00
C LEU A 69 -30.68 5.13 3.67
N ALA A 70 -30.47 4.24 2.72
CA ALA A 70 -31.19 4.25 1.44
C ALA A 70 -32.71 4.06 1.62
N ALA A 71 -33.14 3.20 2.56
CA ALA A 71 -34.55 3.02 2.89
C ALA A 71 -35.15 4.27 3.56
N ALA A 72 -34.38 4.94 4.44
CA ALA A 72 -34.80 6.17 5.08
C ALA A 72 -34.90 7.33 4.06
N GLU A 73 -33.94 7.44 3.13
CA GLU A 73 -34.01 8.41 2.02
C GLU A 73 -35.18 8.13 1.08
N ALA A 74 -35.45 6.85 0.76
CA ALA A 74 -36.60 6.45 -0.06
C ALA A 74 -37.94 6.74 0.65
N ALA A 75 -38.01 6.59 1.97
CA ALA A 75 -39.20 6.92 2.76
C ALA A 75 -39.42 8.42 2.93
N ALA A 76 -38.35 9.24 2.88
CA ALA A 76 -38.42 10.68 2.93
C ALA A 76 -38.79 11.34 1.58
N HIS A 77 -38.66 10.58 0.47
CA HIS A 77 -39.12 11.05 -0.85
C HIS A 77 -40.60 10.67 -1.01
N GLU A 78 -41.47 11.68 -1.17
CA GLU A 78 -42.86 11.49 -1.60
C GLU A 78 -42.88 10.62 -2.88
N PRO A 79 -43.86 9.68 -3.00
CA PRO A 79 -43.92 8.81 -4.17
C PRO A 79 -44.03 9.69 -5.43
N PRO A 80 -43.27 9.42 -6.48
CA PRO A 80 -43.34 10.17 -7.70
C PRO A 80 -44.78 10.10 -8.24
N ARG A 81 -45.39 11.26 -8.43
CA ARG A 81 -46.72 11.36 -9.08
C ARG A 81 -46.69 10.51 -10.33
N LYS A 82 -47.74 9.66 -10.50
CA LYS A 82 -47.90 8.73 -11.62
C LYS A 82 -47.46 9.41 -12.91
N ALA A 83 -46.38 8.93 -13.49
CA ALA A 83 -45.78 9.46 -14.70
C ALA A 83 -46.82 9.33 -15.85
N GLY A 84 -47.26 10.46 -16.39
CA GLY A 84 -48.06 10.49 -17.60
C GLY A 84 -47.22 10.13 -18.83
N PRO A 85 -47.86 9.84 -19.98
CA PRO A 85 -47.14 9.43 -21.20
C PRO A 85 -46.06 10.42 -21.68
N LEU A 86 -46.15 11.69 -21.33
CA LEU A 86 -45.17 12.74 -21.58
C LEU A 86 -43.88 12.59 -20.76
N THR A 87 -43.93 11.92 -19.59
CA THR A 87 -42.78 11.74 -18.73
C THR A 87 -41.77 10.75 -19.32
N ASN A 88 -42.24 9.77 -20.09
CA ASN A 88 -41.37 8.84 -20.79
C ASN A 88 -40.61 9.50 -21.97
N LEU A 89 -41.15 10.58 -22.52
CA LEU A 89 -40.50 11.34 -23.57
C LEU A 89 -39.38 12.23 -23.05
N ILE A 90 -39.52 12.71 -21.80
CA ILE A 90 -38.54 13.63 -21.16
C ILE A 90 -37.45 12.85 -20.41
N TYR A 91 -37.79 11.75 -19.77
CA TYR A 91 -36.89 10.99 -18.89
C TYR A 91 -36.40 9.64 -19.47
N GLY A 92 -36.72 9.35 -20.75
CA GLY A 92 -36.33 8.12 -21.42
C GLY A 92 -37.14 6.88 -21.02
N THR A 93 -36.98 5.80 -21.77
CA THR A 93 -37.62 4.51 -21.50
C THR A 93 -37.08 3.88 -20.20
N LYS A 94 -37.82 2.91 -19.64
CA LYS A 94 -37.37 2.17 -18.46
C LYS A 94 -36.00 1.49 -18.69
N GLU A 95 -35.78 0.96 -19.90
CA GLU A 95 -34.51 0.34 -20.32
C GLU A 95 -33.40 1.38 -20.45
N GLY A 96 -33.68 2.60 -20.95
CA GLY A 96 -32.72 3.71 -21.00
C GLY A 96 -32.27 4.15 -19.62
N ARG A 97 -33.20 4.24 -18.65
CA ARG A 97 -32.89 4.58 -17.26
C ARG A 97 -32.09 3.48 -16.54
N GLU A 98 -32.37 2.20 -16.83
CA GLU A 98 -31.57 1.09 -16.31
C GLU A 98 -30.16 1.07 -16.93
N LEU A 99 -30.04 1.45 -18.21
CA LEU A 99 -28.74 1.59 -18.88
C LEU A 99 -27.94 2.78 -18.30
N ASP A 100 -28.61 3.93 -18.10
CA ASP A 100 -28.00 5.10 -17.47
C ASP A 100 -27.58 4.83 -16.02
N ALA A 101 -28.42 4.12 -15.23
CA ALA A 101 -28.07 3.71 -13.88
C ALA A 101 -26.89 2.72 -13.86
N ARG A 102 -26.78 1.83 -14.85
CA ARG A 102 -25.61 0.95 -15.01
C ARG A 102 -24.36 1.73 -15.46
N LEU A 103 -24.52 2.71 -16.33
CA LEU A 103 -23.44 3.61 -16.72
C LEU A 103 -23.00 4.49 -15.54
N GLU A 104 -23.93 5.06 -14.76
CA GLU A 104 -23.62 5.82 -13.55
C GLU A 104 -22.95 4.94 -12.48
N ALA A 105 -23.40 3.72 -12.27
CA ALA A 105 -22.75 2.77 -11.36
C ALA A 105 -21.33 2.41 -11.88
N SER A 106 -21.15 2.26 -13.19
CA SER A 106 -19.84 2.05 -13.81
C SER A 106 -18.97 3.32 -13.69
N PHE A 107 -19.54 4.51 -13.92
CA PHE A 107 -18.86 5.79 -13.73
C PHE A 107 -18.51 6.04 -12.26
N SER A 108 -19.39 5.71 -11.32
CA SER A 108 -19.09 5.84 -9.89
C SER A 108 -17.97 4.89 -9.45
N GLN A 109 -17.87 3.69 -10.04
CA GLN A 109 -16.72 2.80 -9.82
C GLN A 109 -15.43 3.36 -10.43
N VAL A 110 -15.49 4.02 -11.59
CA VAL A 110 -14.35 4.71 -12.20
C VAL A 110 -13.98 5.96 -11.40
N LEU A 111 -14.97 6.72 -10.89
CA LEU A 111 -14.75 7.89 -10.03
C LEU A 111 -14.25 7.50 -8.64
N ALA A 112 -14.57 6.31 -8.13
CA ALA A 112 -14.00 5.76 -6.89
C ALA A 112 -12.48 5.53 -7.00
N ARG A 113 -11.93 5.39 -8.21
CA ARG A 113 -10.49 5.31 -8.46
C ARG A 113 -9.70 6.53 -7.98
N GLY A 114 -10.30 7.65 -7.75
CA GLY A 114 -9.64 8.88 -7.26
C GLY A 114 -9.88 9.18 -5.79
N LYS A 115 -10.54 8.28 -5.03
CA LYS A 115 -10.90 8.54 -3.64
C LYS A 115 -9.67 8.58 -2.73
N TYR A 116 -8.72 7.71 -2.97
CA TYR A 116 -7.47 7.64 -2.22
C TYR A 116 -6.28 7.76 -3.17
N VAL A 117 -5.28 8.52 -2.74
CA VAL A 117 -3.96 8.59 -3.38
C VAL A 117 -2.98 7.94 -2.42
N HIS A 118 -2.12 7.08 -2.94
CA HIS A 118 -1.07 6.46 -2.15
C HIS A 118 0.28 6.98 -2.59
N SER A 119 1.21 7.09 -1.67
CA SER A 119 2.63 7.20 -2.02
C SER A 119 3.34 5.91 -1.67
N ILE A 120 4.25 5.48 -2.53
CA ILE A 120 5.24 4.45 -2.21
C ILE A 120 6.62 5.08 -2.22
N THR A 121 7.33 4.93 -1.12
CA THR A 121 8.69 5.47 -0.97
C THR A 121 9.66 4.32 -0.75
N PHE A 122 10.74 4.32 -1.50
CA PHE A 122 11.88 3.44 -1.35
C PHE A 122 13.06 4.25 -0.80
N ASP A 123 13.44 3.96 0.43
CA ASP A 123 14.60 4.55 1.09
C ASP A 123 15.74 3.55 1.09
N GLN A 124 16.73 3.77 0.26
CA GLN A 124 17.97 3.01 0.31
C GLN A 124 18.88 3.66 1.34
N VAL A 125 19.05 2.98 2.46
CA VAL A 125 19.80 3.43 3.62
C VAL A 125 21.26 3.01 3.47
N LYS A 126 22.19 3.82 3.95
CA LYS A 126 23.59 3.42 4.04
C LYS A 126 23.73 2.30 5.07
N PRO A 127 24.43 1.19 4.77
CA PRO A 127 24.50 0.04 5.66
C PRO A 127 24.90 0.38 7.11
N GLU A 128 25.83 1.32 7.26
CA GLU A 128 26.31 1.81 8.54
C GLU A 128 25.31 2.68 9.32
N CYS A 129 24.25 3.13 8.66
CA CYS A 129 23.26 4.04 9.23
C CYS A 129 21.90 3.38 9.47
N VAL A 130 21.78 2.05 9.27
CA VAL A 130 20.49 1.33 9.35
C VAL A 130 19.84 1.48 10.73
N ASP A 131 20.57 1.29 11.81
CA ASP A 131 20.01 1.38 13.17
C ASP A 131 19.56 2.80 13.51
N GLU A 132 20.33 3.82 13.10
CA GLU A 132 19.98 5.23 13.30
C GLU A 132 18.72 5.58 12.49
N TYR A 133 18.63 5.11 11.25
CA TYR A 133 17.46 5.28 10.40
C TYR A 133 16.22 4.64 11.03
N VAL A 134 16.33 3.40 11.49
CA VAL A 134 15.23 2.67 12.14
C VAL A 134 14.75 3.42 13.39
N GLY A 135 15.67 3.89 14.23
CA GLY A 135 15.32 4.68 15.40
C GLY A 135 14.61 5.99 15.05
N LEU A 136 15.13 6.73 14.07
CA LEU A 136 14.57 8.00 13.63
C LEU A 136 13.19 7.85 13.01
N VAL A 137 13.03 6.93 12.06
CA VAL A 137 11.75 6.70 11.36
C VAL A 137 10.73 6.06 12.28
N GLY A 138 11.15 5.12 13.13
CA GLY A 138 10.28 4.47 14.11
C GLY A 138 9.75 5.41 15.19
N GLU A 139 10.50 6.45 15.55
CA GLU A 139 10.01 7.50 16.43
C GLU A 139 9.02 8.44 15.73
N TRP A 140 9.28 8.79 14.46
CA TRP A 140 8.59 9.89 13.81
C TRP A 140 7.33 9.45 13.04
N TYR A 141 7.37 8.32 12.29
CA TYR A 141 6.25 7.89 11.44
C TYR A 141 4.97 7.56 12.21
N PRO A 142 5.01 6.85 13.36
CA PRO A 142 3.81 6.61 14.16
C PRO A 142 3.19 7.90 14.69
N LYS A 143 4.00 8.86 15.14
CA LYS A 143 3.52 10.16 15.62
C LYS A 143 2.78 10.92 14.51
N TRP A 144 3.36 10.92 13.31
CA TRP A 144 2.76 11.57 12.16
C TRP A 144 1.45 10.89 11.72
N ALA A 145 1.41 9.57 11.72
CA ALA A 145 0.21 8.82 11.35
C ALA A 145 -0.93 8.96 12.38
N GLN A 146 -0.60 9.19 13.65
CA GLN A 146 -1.58 9.35 14.73
C GLN A 146 -2.14 10.77 14.86
N ASP A 147 -1.49 11.77 14.27
CA ASP A 147 -1.94 13.14 14.33
C ASP A 147 -3.16 13.36 13.41
N PRO A 148 -4.35 13.68 13.98
CA PRO A 148 -5.57 13.84 13.19
C PRO A 148 -5.52 14.99 12.19
N GLU A 149 -4.67 16.00 12.43
CA GLU A 149 -4.52 17.16 11.55
C GLU A 149 -3.87 16.78 10.22
N ASN A 150 -3.02 15.75 10.21
CA ASN A 150 -2.31 15.31 9.03
C ASN A 150 -3.18 14.59 8.00
N ARG A 151 -4.33 14.01 8.43
CA ARG A 151 -5.30 13.31 7.55
C ARG A 151 -4.65 12.29 6.61
N VAL A 152 -3.65 11.58 7.13
CA VAL A 152 -2.87 10.59 6.40
C VAL A 152 -2.86 9.28 7.18
N HIS A 153 -2.84 8.17 6.47
CA HIS A 153 -2.71 6.84 7.05
C HIS A 153 -1.43 6.16 6.58
N LEU A 154 -0.66 5.64 7.52
CA LEU A 154 0.42 4.73 7.20
C LEU A 154 -0.19 3.36 6.90
N VAL A 155 -0.09 2.91 5.64
CA VAL A 155 -0.49 1.55 5.27
C VAL A 155 0.50 0.55 5.87
N GLY A 156 1.78 0.81 5.69
CA GLY A 156 2.83 0.00 6.31
C GLY A 156 4.23 0.47 5.99
N SER A 157 5.16 -0.11 6.73
CA SER A 157 6.60 0.09 6.62
C SER A 157 7.30 -1.26 6.68
N TRP A 158 8.18 -1.52 5.75
CA TRP A 158 8.88 -2.81 5.63
C TRP A 158 10.35 -2.60 5.28
N ARG A 159 11.19 -3.56 5.68
CA ARG A 159 12.58 -3.68 5.23
C ARG A 159 12.70 -4.78 4.19
N ALA A 160 13.45 -4.52 3.12
CA ALA A 160 13.77 -5.54 2.11
C ALA A 160 14.89 -6.45 2.61
N GLU A 161 14.62 -7.76 2.64
CA GLU A 161 15.59 -8.80 3.02
C GLU A 161 16.10 -9.57 1.81
N VAL A 162 15.30 -9.63 0.73
CA VAL A 162 15.71 -10.22 -0.55
C VAL A 162 15.32 -9.24 -1.66
N GLY A 163 16.26 -8.98 -2.54
CA GLY A 163 16.19 -7.98 -3.59
C GLY A 163 17.15 -6.83 -3.31
N ASP A 164 16.66 -5.60 -3.30
CA ASP A 164 17.46 -4.42 -2.99
C ASP A 164 17.60 -4.31 -1.44
N VAL A 165 18.57 -5.00 -0.84
CA VAL A 165 18.84 -4.98 0.61
C VAL A 165 19.14 -3.57 1.11
N ASP A 166 18.97 -3.35 2.43
CA ASP A 166 19.06 -2.03 3.07
C ASP A 166 18.11 -0.98 2.49
N THR A 167 17.07 -1.47 1.80
CA THR A 167 15.98 -0.66 1.28
C THR A 167 14.76 -0.82 2.17
N PHE A 168 14.20 0.32 2.59
CA PHE A 168 12.95 0.38 3.33
C PHE A 168 11.84 0.86 2.42
N VAL A 169 10.68 0.22 2.53
CA VAL A 169 9.50 0.53 1.72
C VAL A 169 8.41 1.07 2.63
N HIS A 170 7.89 2.24 2.31
CA HIS A 170 6.81 2.87 3.06
C HIS A 170 5.66 3.19 2.12
N ILE A 171 4.44 2.81 2.52
CA ILE A 171 3.22 3.14 1.79
C ILE A 171 2.33 3.98 2.68
N TRP A 172 1.96 5.17 2.17
CA TRP A 172 1.04 6.09 2.82
C TRP A 172 -0.21 6.27 1.98
N GLU A 173 -1.36 6.46 2.62
CA GLU A 173 -2.64 6.72 2.00
C GLU A 173 -3.14 8.12 2.37
N TYR A 174 -3.63 8.85 1.38
CA TYR A 174 -4.16 10.21 1.48
C TYR A 174 -5.56 10.28 0.89
N GLN A 175 -6.43 11.12 1.47
CA GLN A 175 -7.75 11.40 0.90
C GLN A 175 -7.62 12.33 -0.31
N ARG A 176 -7.50 11.77 -1.51
CA ARG A 176 -7.28 12.49 -2.78
C ARG A 176 -5.97 13.30 -2.76
N TYR A 177 -5.70 14.02 -3.85
CA TYR A 177 -4.56 14.94 -3.93
C TYR A 177 -4.69 16.13 -2.98
N THR A 178 -5.91 16.57 -2.67
CA THR A 178 -6.15 17.62 -1.67
C THR A 178 -5.68 17.20 -0.28
N GLY A 179 -5.92 15.94 0.12
CA GLY A 179 -5.39 15.39 1.37
C GLY A 179 -3.87 15.31 1.39
N LEU A 180 -3.25 14.92 0.26
CA LEU A 180 -1.79 14.95 0.13
C LEU A 180 -1.24 16.37 0.32
N HIS A 181 -1.81 17.37 -0.36
CA HIS A 181 -1.38 18.76 -0.23
C HIS A 181 -1.58 19.29 1.19
N SER A 182 -2.73 18.99 1.82
CA SER A 182 -2.99 19.38 3.21
C SER A 182 -1.98 18.76 4.18
N SER A 183 -1.67 17.49 4.00
CA SER A 183 -0.66 16.77 4.81
C SER A 183 0.74 17.39 4.65
N LEU A 184 1.16 17.69 3.43
CA LEU A 184 2.45 18.34 3.17
C LEU A 184 2.52 19.76 3.75
N SER A 185 1.42 20.53 3.65
CA SER A 185 1.31 21.85 4.26
C SER A 185 1.38 21.79 5.78
N SER A 186 0.65 20.87 6.41
CA SER A 186 0.66 20.65 7.86
C SER A 186 2.08 20.33 8.34
N LEU A 187 2.80 19.47 7.62
CA LEU A 187 4.19 19.14 7.95
C LEU A 187 5.12 20.36 7.89
N SER A 188 4.97 21.19 6.85
CA SER A 188 5.86 22.35 6.65
C SER A 188 5.58 23.49 7.63
N SER A 189 4.33 23.64 8.08
CA SER A 189 3.87 24.71 8.97
C SER A 189 3.75 24.30 10.44
N HIS A 190 4.12 23.06 10.79
CA HIS A 190 4.01 22.56 12.16
C HIS A 190 4.80 23.43 13.13
N PRO A 191 4.18 23.92 14.24
CA PRO A 191 4.78 24.91 15.16
C PRO A 191 6.13 24.53 15.72
N THR A 192 6.41 23.21 15.83
CA THR A 192 7.67 22.69 16.40
C THR A 192 8.82 22.57 15.41
N ASN A 193 8.63 22.97 14.13
CA ASN A 193 9.61 22.71 13.07
C ASN A 193 10.08 21.23 13.01
N ALA A 194 9.23 20.31 13.43
CA ALA A 194 9.58 18.90 13.59
C ALA A 194 9.95 18.24 12.24
N TYR A 195 9.24 18.55 11.18
CA TYR A 195 9.49 17.94 9.87
C TYR A 195 10.79 18.44 9.21
N PRO A 196 11.10 19.73 9.16
CA PRO A 196 12.42 20.18 8.67
C PRO A 196 13.57 19.56 9.46
N SER A 197 13.43 19.44 10.78
CA SER A 197 14.42 18.76 11.64
C SER A 197 14.56 17.27 11.32
N PHE A 198 13.44 16.55 11.17
CA PHE A 198 13.40 15.15 10.74
C PHE A 198 14.08 14.97 9.38
N SER A 199 13.68 15.74 8.36
CA SER A 199 14.22 15.65 7.01
C SER A 199 15.72 15.91 6.97
N LYS A 200 16.20 16.90 7.74
CA LYS A 200 17.64 17.22 7.87
C LYS A 200 18.43 16.07 8.52
N ARG A 201 17.85 15.40 9.51
CA ARG A 201 18.46 14.22 10.15
C ARG A 201 18.43 12.99 9.26
N LEU A 202 17.36 12.82 8.48
CA LEU A 202 17.15 11.67 7.62
C LEU A 202 18.06 11.69 6.38
N ALA A 203 18.23 12.84 5.74
CA ALA A 203 18.95 12.97 4.47
C ALA A 203 20.36 12.35 4.48
N PRO A 204 21.23 12.56 5.50
CA PRO A 204 22.56 11.98 5.52
C PRO A 204 22.60 10.46 5.68
N LEU A 205 21.51 9.83 6.16
CA LEU A 205 21.40 8.38 6.37
C LEU A 205 21.11 7.65 5.06
N LEU A 206 20.62 8.36 4.06
CA LEU A 206 20.18 7.78 2.79
C LEU A 206 21.28 7.81 1.75
N SER A 207 21.39 6.75 0.95
CA SER A 207 22.12 6.73 -0.31
C SER A 207 21.21 7.14 -1.48
N LYS A 208 19.93 6.78 -1.41
CA LYS A 208 18.91 7.11 -2.41
C LYS A 208 17.53 7.15 -1.78
N ARG A 209 16.68 8.06 -2.25
CA ARG A 209 15.24 8.05 -1.97
C ARG A 209 14.48 8.19 -3.28
N HIS A 210 13.46 7.35 -3.45
CA HIS A 210 12.56 7.41 -4.59
C HIS A 210 11.11 7.33 -4.10
N THR A 211 10.27 8.22 -4.58
CA THR A 211 8.85 8.25 -4.22
C THR A 211 8.01 8.34 -5.49
N SER A 212 6.98 7.49 -5.58
CA SER A 212 5.96 7.57 -6.61
C SER A 212 4.58 7.76 -5.97
N LEU A 213 3.71 8.51 -6.65
CA LEU A 213 2.30 8.58 -6.31
C LEU A 213 1.53 7.58 -7.15
N MET A 214 0.63 6.84 -6.50
CA MET A 214 -0.09 5.74 -7.11
C MET A 214 -1.55 5.74 -6.67
N GLN A 215 -2.39 5.08 -7.45
CA GLN A 215 -3.79 4.82 -7.12
C GLN A 215 -4.00 3.32 -6.99
N GLU A 216 -4.90 2.93 -6.08
CA GLU A 216 -5.29 1.54 -5.94
C GLU A 216 -6.20 1.10 -7.09
N PHE A 217 -6.12 -0.17 -7.45
CA PHE A 217 -7.09 -0.76 -8.34
C PHE A 217 -8.44 -0.94 -7.62
N SER A 218 -9.54 -0.48 -8.23
CA SER A 218 -10.88 -0.52 -7.64
C SER A 218 -11.35 -1.92 -7.25
N PHE A 219 -10.85 -2.95 -7.93
CA PHE A 219 -11.16 -4.36 -7.64
C PHE A 219 -10.26 -4.98 -6.56
N TRP A 220 -9.24 -4.26 -6.10
CA TRP A 220 -8.37 -4.68 -5.03
C TRP A 220 -8.03 -3.50 -4.12
N PRO A 221 -8.99 -3.08 -3.29
CA PRO A 221 -8.75 -2.02 -2.33
C PRO A 221 -7.69 -2.44 -1.30
N THR A 222 -6.95 -1.47 -0.82
CA THR A 222 -5.95 -1.66 0.22
C THR A 222 -6.62 -2.21 1.49
N THR A 223 -6.06 -3.28 2.02
CA THR A 223 -6.58 -3.93 3.24
C THR A 223 -6.38 -3.04 4.46
N PRO A 224 -7.32 -3.08 5.43
CA PRO A 224 -7.16 -2.36 6.70
C PRO A 224 -5.96 -2.90 7.50
N PRO A 225 -5.50 -2.15 8.52
CA PRO A 225 -4.43 -2.56 9.44
C PRO A 225 -4.66 -3.95 10.02
N ARG A 226 -3.61 -4.75 10.13
CA ARG A 226 -3.64 -6.10 10.68
C ARG A 226 -2.28 -6.57 11.13
N GLN A 227 -2.25 -7.51 12.07
CA GLN A 227 -1.03 -8.06 12.69
C GLN A 227 -1.02 -9.60 12.53
N LEU A 228 -0.88 -10.08 11.30
CA LEU A 228 -0.81 -11.51 11.00
C LEU A 228 0.58 -12.07 11.27
N GLY A 229 1.60 -11.22 11.07
CA GLY A 229 3.01 -11.62 11.10
C GLY A 229 3.47 -12.18 9.76
N GLY A 230 4.62 -12.83 9.76
CA GLY A 230 5.20 -13.43 8.58
C GLY A 230 5.97 -12.46 7.68
N ILE A 231 6.00 -12.75 6.41
CA ILE A 231 6.74 -12.02 5.38
C ILE A 231 5.80 -11.41 4.33
N PHE A 232 6.34 -10.45 3.61
CA PHE A 232 5.62 -9.82 2.50
C PHE A 232 6.41 -9.99 1.19
N GLU A 233 5.69 -10.11 0.08
CA GLU A 233 6.27 -10.05 -1.26
C GLU A 233 5.72 -8.83 -1.98
N LEU A 234 6.57 -7.83 -2.21
CA LEU A 234 6.26 -6.71 -3.10
C LEU A 234 6.71 -7.05 -4.51
N ARG A 235 5.75 -7.15 -5.41
CA ARG A 235 6.00 -7.33 -6.83
C ARG A 235 5.75 -6.01 -7.55
N SER A 236 6.73 -5.61 -8.35
CA SER A 236 6.68 -4.37 -9.16
C SER A 236 6.91 -4.75 -10.61
N TYR A 237 5.98 -4.41 -11.48
CA TYR A 237 6.06 -4.67 -12.92
C TYR A 237 6.00 -3.35 -13.67
N THR A 238 6.95 -3.13 -14.57
CA THR A 238 6.85 -2.07 -15.55
C THR A 238 6.23 -2.66 -16.81
N LEU A 239 5.12 -2.10 -17.23
CA LEU A 239 4.39 -2.52 -18.43
C LEU A 239 4.91 -1.76 -19.64
N HIS A 240 4.73 -2.33 -20.84
CA HIS A 240 4.90 -1.57 -22.07
C HIS A 240 3.90 -0.40 -22.11
N PRO A 241 4.31 0.78 -22.56
CA PRO A 241 3.42 1.94 -22.66
C PRO A 241 2.10 1.62 -23.38
N GLY A 242 0.98 2.06 -22.81
CA GLY A 242 -0.36 1.82 -23.33
C GLY A 242 -1.04 0.52 -22.86
N ASN A 243 -0.31 -0.42 -22.28
CA ASN A 243 -0.85 -1.75 -21.95
C ASN A 243 -1.49 -1.87 -20.55
N LEU A 244 -1.57 -0.79 -19.77
CA LEU A 244 -2.10 -0.82 -18.41
C LEU A 244 -3.55 -1.35 -18.36
N LEU A 245 -4.43 -0.86 -19.24
CA LEU A 245 -5.85 -1.26 -19.22
C LEU A 245 -6.05 -2.71 -19.66
N GLU A 246 -5.28 -3.17 -20.64
CA GLU A 246 -5.32 -4.56 -21.07
C GLU A 246 -4.80 -5.49 -19.99
N TRP A 247 -3.66 -5.15 -19.38
CA TRP A 247 -3.09 -5.88 -18.25
C TRP A 247 -4.07 -5.94 -17.07
N GLU A 248 -4.68 -4.81 -16.70
CA GLU A 248 -5.69 -4.72 -15.63
C GLU A 248 -6.86 -5.66 -15.90
N THR A 249 -7.37 -5.67 -17.14
CA THR A 249 -8.52 -6.50 -17.54
C THR A 249 -8.23 -7.99 -17.34
N HIS A 250 -7.09 -8.46 -17.82
CA HIS A 250 -6.68 -9.86 -17.67
C HIS A 250 -6.37 -10.20 -16.22
N TRP A 251 -5.64 -9.32 -15.53
CA TRP A 251 -5.24 -9.57 -14.17
C TRP A 251 -6.41 -9.59 -13.19
N ARG A 252 -7.39 -8.71 -13.36
CA ARG A 252 -8.64 -8.70 -12.58
C ARG A 252 -9.37 -10.05 -12.63
N ARG A 253 -9.39 -10.71 -13.78
CA ARG A 253 -10.01 -12.02 -13.95
C ARG A 253 -9.26 -13.10 -13.18
N GLY A 254 -7.95 -13.16 -13.32
CA GLY A 254 -7.11 -14.17 -12.67
C GLY A 254 -6.84 -13.93 -11.20
N LEU A 255 -6.94 -12.68 -10.75
CA LEU A 255 -6.74 -12.33 -9.35
C LEU A 255 -7.70 -13.07 -8.41
N LYS A 256 -8.94 -13.32 -8.86
CA LYS A 256 -9.93 -14.07 -8.07
C LYS A 256 -9.38 -15.44 -7.69
N ALA A 257 -8.86 -16.18 -8.67
CA ALA A 257 -8.25 -17.49 -8.43
C ALA A 257 -7.07 -17.41 -7.46
N ARG A 258 -6.21 -16.41 -7.64
CA ARG A 258 -5.01 -16.28 -6.79
C ARG A 258 -5.33 -15.90 -5.35
N ARG A 259 -6.37 -15.11 -5.12
CA ARG A 259 -6.82 -14.73 -3.78
C ARG A 259 -7.49 -15.86 -3.00
N GLU A 260 -7.85 -16.96 -3.65
CA GLU A 260 -8.37 -18.15 -2.97
C GLU A 260 -7.29 -18.80 -2.09
N VAL A 261 -6.02 -18.76 -2.52
CA VAL A 261 -4.91 -19.41 -1.83
C VAL A 261 -3.92 -18.44 -1.16
N MET A 262 -3.87 -17.18 -1.59
CA MET A 262 -2.88 -16.22 -1.14
C MET A 262 -3.51 -15.04 -0.43
N GLU A 263 -2.83 -14.49 0.57
CA GLU A 263 -3.27 -13.30 1.28
C GLU A 263 -2.78 -12.03 0.58
N GLY A 264 -3.72 -11.22 0.07
CA GLY A 264 -3.43 -9.97 -0.60
C GLY A 264 -3.53 -8.77 0.34
N VAL A 265 -2.59 -7.85 0.24
CA VAL A 265 -2.61 -6.58 0.97
C VAL A 265 -3.24 -5.48 0.14
N GLY A 266 -2.78 -5.30 -1.09
CA GLY A 266 -3.27 -4.29 -2.00
C GLY A 266 -2.56 -4.31 -3.34
N ALA A 267 -3.10 -3.56 -4.28
CA ALA A 267 -2.49 -3.37 -5.58
C ALA A 267 -2.74 -1.95 -6.10
N TRP A 268 -1.70 -1.40 -6.71
CA TRP A 268 -1.66 -0.01 -7.12
C TRP A 268 -0.99 0.13 -8.49
N PHE A 269 -1.31 1.20 -9.18
CA PHE A 269 -0.64 1.62 -10.40
C PHE A 269 -0.14 3.07 -10.25
N VAL A 270 1.06 3.32 -10.75
CA VAL A 270 1.74 4.62 -10.60
C VAL A 270 1.11 5.65 -11.53
N GLN A 271 0.80 6.82 -10.96
CA GLN A 271 0.28 7.99 -11.67
C GLN A 271 1.35 9.06 -11.88
N ILE A 272 2.25 9.21 -10.90
CA ILE A 272 3.34 10.19 -10.94
C ILE A 272 4.59 9.52 -10.39
N GLY A 273 5.68 9.56 -11.11
CA GLY A 273 6.93 8.86 -10.83
C GLY A 273 7.25 7.85 -11.92
N ASP A 274 7.51 6.59 -11.57
CA ASP A 274 7.81 5.51 -12.51
C ASP A 274 6.54 5.07 -13.26
N LEU A 275 6.18 5.80 -14.31
CA LEU A 275 4.98 5.53 -15.11
C LEU A 275 4.97 4.10 -15.66
N ASN A 276 3.76 3.63 -16.01
CA ASN A 276 3.50 2.26 -16.45
C ASN A 276 3.88 1.16 -15.44
N THR A 277 4.13 1.54 -14.19
CA THR A 277 4.47 0.59 -13.13
C THR A 277 3.24 0.23 -12.32
N VAL A 278 3.09 -1.06 -12.05
CA VAL A 278 2.09 -1.62 -11.14
C VAL A 278 2.79 -2.29 -9.96
N HIS A 279 2.24 -2.09 -8.79
CA HIS A 279 2.72 -2.71 -7.55
C HIS A 279 1.61 -3.57 -6.96
N HIS A 280 1.96 -4.76 -6.46
CA HIS A 280 1.04 -5.54 -5.64
C HIS A 280 1.79 -6.21 -4.50
N LEU A 281 1.17 -6.20 -3.35
CA LEU A 281 1.74 -6.67 -2.09
C LEU A 281 0.95 -7.87 -1.58
N TRP A 282 1.68 -8.93 -1.26
CA TRP A 282 1.17 -10.19 -0.74
C TRP A 282 1.80 -10.48 0.61
N GLN A 283 1.08 -11.23 1.46
CA GLN A 283 1.55 -11.64 2.78
C GLN A 283 1.52 -13.16 2.90
N PHE A 284 2.53 -13.74 3.53
CA PHE A 284 2.72 -15.17 3.74
C PHE A 284 3.24 -15.42 5.14
N ALA A 285 2.99 -16.60 5.69
CA ALA A 285 3.56 -16.99 6.97
C ALA A 285 5.09 -17.02 6.92
N ASP A 286 5.65 -17.63 5.87
CA ASP A 286 7.08 -17.76 5.61
C ASP A 286 7.35 -17.99 4.10
N LEU A 287 8.62 -18.25 3.74
CA LEU A 287 9.02 -18.51 2.36
C LEU A 287 8.51 -19.84 1.82
N GLU A 288 8.39 -20.85 2.66
CA GLU A 288 7.90 -22.19 2.26
C GLU A 288 6.40 -22.14 1.98
N GLU A 289 5.64 -21.44 2.83
CA GLU A 289 4.21 -21.16 2.60
C GLU A 289 4.01 -20.40 1.27
N ARG A 290 4.85 -19.39 1.02
CA ARG A 290 4.83 -18.66 -0.26
C ARG A 290 5.07 -19.60 -1.45
N ARG A 291 6.03 -20.51 -1.36
CA ARG A 291 6.32 -21.49 -2.41
C ARG A 291 5.09 -22.38 -2.67
N ARG A 292 4.56 -22.98 -1.61
CA ARG A 292 3.40 -23.87 -1.65
C ARG A 292 2.17 -23.18 -2.26
N GLN A 293 1.80 -22.00 -1.78
CA GLN A 293 0.64 -21.27 -2.28
C GLN A 293 0.80 -20.82 -3.73
N ARG A 294 2.02 -20.50 -4.17
CA ARG A 294 2.31 -20.21 -5.58
C ARG A 294 2.13 -21.42 -6.47
N GLU A 295 2.53 -22.60 -6.03
CA GLU A 295 2.32 -23.87 -6.74
C GLU A 295 0.83 -24.21 -6.80
N GLU A 296 0.11 -24.13 -5.68
CA GLU A 296 -1.31 -24.38 -5.61
C GLU A 296 -2.11 -23.44 -6.56
N SER A 297 -1.69 -22.20 -6.72
CA SER A 297 -2.35 -21.27 -7.61
C SER A 297 -2.39 -21.72 -9.07
N TRP A 298 -1.44 -22.56 -9.51
CA TRP A 298 -1.44 -23.10 -10.87
C TRP A 298 -2.49 -24.17 -11.10
N ALA A 299 -2.97 -24.84 -10.06
CA ALA A 299 -4.07 -25.81 -10.15
C ALA A 299 -5.44 -25.12 -10.27
N ILE A 300 -5.53 -23.81 -9.97
CA ILE A 300 -6.79 -23.09 -10.02
C ILE A 300 -7.11 -22.64 -11.44
N LYS A 301 -8.32 -22.94 -11.89
CA LYS A 301 -8.81 -22.58 -13.23
C LYS A 301 -8.73 -21.06 -13.48
N GLY A 302 -8.14 -20.70 -14.60
CA GLY A 302 -8.03 -19.32 -15.07
C GLY A 302 -6.71 -18.62 -14.70
N TRP A 303 -5.92 -19.17 -13.75
CA TRP A 303 -4.64 -18.56 -13.40
C TRP A 303 -3.59 -18.69 -14.53
N ALA A 304 -3.43 -19.88 -15.10
CA ALA A 304 -2.49 -20.12 -16.22
C ALA A 304 -2.80 -19.22 -17.42
N GLU A 305 -4.10 -19.06 -17.78
CA GLU A 305 -4.54 -18.17 -18.85
C GLU A 305 -4.19 -16.71 -18.53
N THR A 306 -4.40 -16.28 -17.30
CA THR A 306 -4.05 -14.92 -16.86
C THR A 306 -2.57 -14.65 -17.01
N VAL A 307 -1.71 -15.56 -16.58
CA VAL A 307 -0.25 -15.45 -16.73
C VAL A 307 0.12 -15.36 -18.21
N HIS A 308 -0.43 -16.23 -19.04
CA HIS A 308 -0.18 -16.22 -20.48
C HIS A 308 -0.54 -14.89 -21.16
N LYS A 309 -1.63 -14.26 -20.73
CA LYS A 309 -2.08 -12.97 -21.28
C LYS A 309 -1.37 -11.76 -20.69
N THR A 310 -0.97 -11.81 -19.43
CA THR A 310 -0.38 -10.64 -18.74
C THR A 310 1.13 -10.54 -18.92
N VAL A 311 1.86 -11.66 -18.98
CA VAL A 311 3.33 -11.65 -19.08
C VAL A 311 3.85 -10.95 -20.33
N PRO A 312 3.28 -11.12 -21.54
CA PRO A 312 3.74 -10.41 -22.73
C PRO A 312 3.59 -8.88 -22.66
N LEU A 313 2.72 -8.38 -21.77
CA LEU A 313 2.48 -6.95 -21.59
C LEU A 313 3.51 -6.28 -20.65
N ILE A 314 4.40 -7.09 -20.06
CA ILE A 314 5.34 -6.64 -19.02
C ILE A 314 6.73 -6.52 -19.63
N GLN A 315 7.34 -5.35 -19.44
CA GLN A 315 8.71 -5.07 -19.84
C GLN A 315 9.73 -5.55 -18.80
N THR A 316 9.46 -5.27 -17.52
CA THR A 316 10.34 -5.69 -16.41
C THR A 316 9.53 -6.16 -15.21
N MET A 317 10.11 -7.10 -14.47
CA MET A 317 9.53 -7.62 -13.22
C MET A 317 10.56 -7.55 -12.10
N LYS A 318 10.14 -7.04 -10.94
CA LYS A 318 10.91 -7.11 -9.70
C LYS A 318 10.07 -7.76 -8.61
N SER A 319 10.72 -8.57 -7.78
CA SER A 319 10.13 -9.18 -6.59
C SER A 319 11.06 -8.93 -5.41
N ARG A 320 10.51 -8.41 -4.32
CA ARG A 320 11.24 -8.18 -3.07
C ARG A 320 10.53 -8.91 -1.95
N ILE A 321 11.31 -9.59 -1.12
CA ILE A 321 10.81 -10.14 0.14
C ILE A 321 11.07 -9.10 1.23
N LEU A 322 10.02 -8.77 1.94
CA LEU A 322 10.00 -7.70 2.91
C LEU A 322 9.63 -8.26 4.29
N VAL A 323 10.23 -7.70 5.33
CA VAL A 323 9.87 -7.96 6.73
C VAL A 323 9.25 -6.67 7.32
N PRO A 324 8.11 -6.77 8.03
CA PRO A 324 7.46 -5.57 8.54
C PRO A 324 8.27 -4.94 9.68
N MET A 325 8.31 -3.61 9.68
CA MET A 325 8.89 -2.85 10.78
C MET A 325 7.96 -2.90 12.01
N PRO A 326 8.50 -2.77 13.24
CA PRO A 326 7.70 -2.89 14.47
C PRO A 326 6.51 -1.92 14.57
N TRP A 327 6.60 -0.78 13.89
CA TRP A 327 5.54 0.23 13.83
C TRP A 327 4.60 0.09 12.63
N SER A 328 4.79 -0.94 11.79
CA SER A 328 3.96 -1.13 10.60
C SER A 328 2.53 -1.52 10.98
N PRO A 329 1.50 -0.77 10.53
CA PRO A 329 0.11 -1.14 10.79
C PRO A 329 -0.31 -2.45 10.12
N VAL A 330 0.29 -2.75 8.96
CA VAL A 330 0.14 -4.04 8.28
C VAL A 330 1.42 -4.83 8.48
N ALA A 331 1.36 -5.84 9.37
CA ALA A 331 2.48 -6.67 9.78
C ALA A 331 2.06 -8.13 10.02
#